data_6645ce025dc596e7bdb11f4061bccad4
#
_entry.id   6645ce025dc596e7bdb11f4061bccad4
#
_cell.length_a   1.000
_cell.length_b   1.000
_cell.length_c   1.000
_cell.angle_alpha   90.00
_cell.angle_beta   90.00
_cell.angle_gamma   90.00
#
_symmetry.space_group_name_H-M   'P 1'
#
loop_
_entity.id
_entity.type
_entity.pdbx_description
1 polymer ?
#
loop_
_entity_poly.entity_id
_entity_poly.type
_entity_poly.pdbx_seq_one_letter_code
_entity_poly.pdbx_strand_id
1 'polypeptide(L)'
;TFLSLFYEKGWSSLEREVALDELNNEFIRQLDLLIELLEIYLSYLDYLDFEVRGIETSSTALDAISHLSNSSVLNFNYTNTSSHLFGTFEEKTHFIHGRIDLDRTFNRINTMVFGIEDKENDVNSDLVPYQKYYQRVVKETGIKFEMFFLSSYFVEYLHVQGTEKSFPHDSKAAKNIIIFGHSVDPLDKEIFQKSFALAEEGGYPYRFIFTYFDESAKRSIIKNLAIILGKEKLIELTGTQNVVFVKSDDKIGMEKVLLP
;
A
#
# COMPACT_ATOMS: atom_id res chain seq x y z
N THR A 1 17.77 23.45 22.88
CA THR A 1 16.70 22.59 22.40
C THR A 1 15.37 23.21 22.80
N PHE A 2 14.32 23.03 22.00
CA PHE A 2 13.00 23.60 22.26
C PHE A 2 12.44 23.17 23.65
N LEU A 3 12.67 21.94 24.06
CA LEU A 3 12.30 21.40 25.38
C LEU A 3 13.04 22.15 26.54
N SER A 4 14.23 22.67 26.35
CA SER A 4 14.94 23.42 27.42
C SER A 4 14.20 24.68 27.84
N LEU A 5 13.46 25.34 26.93
CA LEU A 5 12.67 26.53 27.21
C LEU A 5 11.52 26.26 28.21
N PHE A 6 10.95 25.05 28.21
CA PHE A 6 9.90 24.65 29.16
C PHE A 6 10.47 24.40 30.57
N TYR A 7 11.70 23.91 30.65
CA TYR A 7 12.35 23.66 31.94
C TYR A 7 12.90 24.94 32.62
N GLU A 8 13.24 25.96 31.82
CA GLU A 8 13.78 27.24 32.32
C GLU A 8 12.72 28.16 32.92
N LYS A 9 11.43 27.98 32.61
CA LYS A 9 10.35 28.87 33.05
C LYS A 9 9.85 28.66 34.47
N GLY A 10 10.41 27.72 35.22
CA GLY A 10 9.98 27.42 36.58
C GLY A 10 8.54 26.88 36.74
N TRP A 11 7.98 26.35 35.68
CA TRP A 11 6.62 25.80 35.69
C TRP A 11 6.51 24.55 36.55
N SER A 12 5.36 24.34 37.18
CA SER A 12 4.98 23.08 37.83
C SER A 12 4.87 21.97 36.81
N SER A 13 4.85 20.71 37.28
CA SER A 13 4.68 19.56 36.39
C SER A 13 3.36 19.62 35.59
N LEU A 14 2.28 20.07 36.23
CA LEU A 14 0.97 20.21 35.59
C LEU A 14 0.97 21.29 34.50
N GLU A 15 1.58 22.46 34.77
CA GLU A 15 1.69 23.52 33.76
C GLU A 15 2.51 23.10 32.55
N ARG A 16 3.54 22.28 32.74
CA ARG A 16 4.33 21.72 31.62
C ARG A 16 3.52 20.71 30.81
N GLU A 17 2.76 19.86 31.48
CA GLU A 17 1.92 18.87 30.82
C GLU A 17 0.85 19.54 29.94
N VAL A 18 0.15 20.53 30.47
CA VAL A 18 -0.84 21.32 29.71
C VAL A 18 -0.18 22.03 28.51
N ALA A 19 0.97 22.66 28.70
CA ALA A 19 1.66 23.36 27.64
C ALA A 19 2.21 22.41 26.55
N LEU A 20 2.61 21.18 26.90
CA LEU A 20 3.01 20.15 25.97
C LEU A 20 1.82 19.63 25.16
N ASP A 21 0.67 19.44 25.81
CA ASP A 21 -0.56 19.04 25.13
C ASP A 21 -1.05 20.10 24.14
N GLU A 22 -1.04 21.38 24.53
CA GLU A 22 -1.38 22.48 23.63
C GLU A 22 -0.46 22.52 22.42
N LEU A 23 0.85 22.36 22.65
CA LEU A 23 1.85 22.34 21.59
C LEU A 23 1.65 21.13 20.67
N ASN A 24 1.41 19.96 21.23
CA ASN A 24 1.17 18.75 20.47
C ASN A 24 -0.08 18.87 19.58
N ASN A 25 -1.17 19.43 20.12
CA ASN A 25 -2.39 19.71 19.35
C ASN A 25 -2.13 20.69 18.20
N GLU A 26 -1.31 21.71 18.43
CA GLU A 26 -0.91 22.64 17.36
C GLU A 26 -0.07 21.96 16.29
N PHE A 27 0.85 21.06 16.64
CA PHE A 27 1.61 20.28 15.66
C PHE A 27 0.73 19.34 14.84
N ILE A 28 -0.25 18.69 15.48
CA ILE A 28 -1.22 17.84 14.76
C ILE A 28 -2.01 18.68 13.75
N ARG A 29 -2.48 19.86 14.17
CA ARG A 29 -3.17 20.80 13.28
C ARG A 29 -2.28 21.24 12.09
N GLN A 30 -1.01 21.52 12.34
CA GLN A 30 -0.05 21.87 11.27
C GLN A 30 0.22 20.68 10.33
N LEU A 31 0.26 19.46 10.85
CA LEU A 31 0.38 18.26 10.05
C LEU A 31 -0.83 18.08 9.12
N ASP A 32 -2.04 18.28 9.62
CA ASP A 32 -3.26 18.20 8.81
C ASP A 32 -3.25 19.24 7.69
N LEU A 33 -2.86 20.48 7.97
CA LEU A 33 -2.68 21.52 6.94
C LEU A 33 -1.61 21.15 5.90
N LEU A 34 -0.53 20.52 6.32
CA LEU A 34 0.51 20.05 5.41
C LEU A 34 -0.04 18.94 4.50
N ILE A 35 -0.85 18.03 5.04
CA ILE A 35 -1.49 16.96 4.26
C ILE A 35 -2.48 17.54 3.25
N GLU A 36 -3.27 18.56 3.62
CA GLU A 36 -4.14 19.25 2.69
C GLU A 36 -3.37 19.95 1.55
N LEU A 37 -2.27 20.62 1.89
CA LEU A 37 -1.40 21.24 0.89
C LEU A 37 -0.79 20.20 -0.05
N LEU A 38 -0.36 19.06 0.49
CA LEU A 38 0.17 17.94 -0.29
C LEU A 38 -0.90 17.38 -1.24
N GLU A 39 -2.14 17.25 -0.78
CA GLU A 39 -3.27 16.81 -1.60
C GLU A 39 -3.48 17.75 -2.80
N ILE A 40 -3.52 19.06 -2.57
CA ILE A 40 -3.65 20.06 -3.64
C ILE A 40 -2.50 19.95 -4.63
N TYR A 41 -1.27 19.84 -4.14
CA TYR A 41 -0.08 19.74 -4.98
C TYR A 41 -0.09 18.47 -5.84
N LEU A 42 -0.38 17.32 -5.24
CA LEU A 42 -0.43 16.04 -5.96
C LEU A 42 -1.59 16.01 -6.97
N SER A 43 -2.74 16.57 -6.63
CA SER A 43 -3.86 16.69 -7.57
C SER A 43 -3.51 17.56 -8.77
N TYR A 44 -2.76 18.64 -8.54
CA TYR A 44 -2.27 19.49 -9.63
C TYR A 44 -1.27 18.76 -10.53
N LEU A 45 -0.34 17.97 -9.95
CA LEU A 45 0.59 17.16 -10.75
C LEU A 45 -0.16 16.07 -11.54
N ASP A 46 -1.11 15.37 -10.93
CA ASP A 46 -1.94 14.36 -11.58
C ASP A 46 -2.68 14.97 -12.80
N TYR A 47 -3.32 16.11 -12.60
CA TYR A 47 -3.95 16.87 -13.68
C TYR A 47 -2.97 17.27 -14.80
N LEU A 48 -1.80 17.80 -14.45
CA LEU A 48 -0.78 18.18 -15.42
C LEU A 48 -0.30 16.98 -16.24
N ASP A 49 -0.06 15.86 -15.60
CA ASP A 49 0.53 14.70 -16.23
C ASP A 49 -0.49 14.00 -17.14
N PHE A 50 -1.72 13.80 -16.72
CA PHE A 50 -2.70 13.01 -17.46
C PHE A 50 -3.61 13.87 -18.35
N GLU A 51 -4.08 15.03 -17.89
CA GLU A 51 -5.02 15.86 -18.67
C GLU A 51 -4.29 16.85 -19.60
N VAL A 52 -3.16 17.41 -19.18
CA VAL A 52 -2.46 18.43 -19.96
C VAL A 52 -1.39 17.81 -20.87
N ARG A 53 -0.54 16.95 -20.32
CA ARG A 53 0.58 16.32 -21.06
C ARG A 53 0.17 15.06 -21.78
N GLY A 54 -0.90 14.39 -21.34
CA GLY A 54 -1.36 13.13 -21.88
C GLY A 54 -0.31 12.03 -21.74
N ILE A 55 0.28 11.90 -20.55
CA ILE A 55 1.29 10.86 -20.33
C ILE A 55 0.67 9.49 -20.51
N GLU A 56 1.28 8.71 -21.40
CA GLU A 56 0.94 7.32 -21.65
C GLU A 56 2.05 6.39 -21.18
N THR A 57 1.73 5.16 -20.88
CA THR A 57 2.74 4.16 -20.54
C THR A 57 3.44 3.64 -21.79
N SER A 58 4.75 3.44 -21.72
CA SER A 58 5.46 2.57 -22.65
C SER A 58 5.12 1.11 -22.37
N SER A 59 5.53 0.18 -23.25
CA SER A 59 5.35 -1.27 -23.01
C SER A 59 5.99 -1.69 -21.71
N THR A 60 5.23 -2.41 -20.89
CA THR A 60 5.63 -2.90 -19.57
C THR A 60 5.42 -4.41 -19.44
N ALA A 61 5.97 -4.98 -18.37
CA ALA A 61 5.71 -6.38 -18.02
C ALA A 61 4.21 -6.65 -17.75
N LEU A 62 3.43 -5.63 -17.35
CA LEU A 62 1.99 -5.76 -17.11
C LEU A 62 1.19 -6.03 -18.40
N ASP A 63 1.73 -5.71 -19.58
CA ASP A 63 1.09 -6.01 -20.87
C ASP A 63 0.99 -7.51 -21.16
N ALA A 64 1.62 -8.35 -20.35
CA ALA A 64 1.45 -9.80 -20.36
C ALA A 64 0.09 -10.25 -19.79
N ILE A 65 -0.63 -9.36 -19.09
CA ILE A 65 -1.87 -9.68 -18.38
C ILE A 65 -3.06 -9.30 -19.24
N SER A 66 -3.74 -10.28 -19.81
CA SER A 66 -4.83 -10.10 -20.77
C SER A 66 -6.05 -9.32 -20.25
N HIS A 67 -6.26 -9.27 -18.94
CA HIS A 67 -7.41 -8.61 -18.31
C HIS A 67 -6.97 -7.75 -17.11
N LEU A 68 -5.91 -6.96 -17.28
CA LEU A 68 -5.32 -6.15 -16.22
C LEU A 68 -6.35 -5.21 -15.57
N SER A 69 -7.25 -4.61 -16.34
CA SER A 69 -8.34 -3.76 -15.83
C SER A 69 -9.26 -4.46 -14.82
N ASN A 70 -9.39 -5.78 -14.92
CA ASN A 70 -10.20 -6.58 -13.99
C ASN A 70 -9.45 -6.97 -12.70
N SER A 71 -8.17 -6.67 -12.61
CA SER A 71 -7.37 -6.99 -11.43
C SER A 71 -7.79 -6.15 -10.23
N SER A 72 -7.70 -6.75 -9.03
CA SER A 72 -7.76 -5.98 -7.79
C SER A 72 -6.42 -5.29 -7.58
N VAL A 73 -6.43 -4.01 -7.23
CA VAL A 73 -5.24 -3.17 -7.08
C VAL A 73 -5.11 -2.69 -5.64
N LEU A 74 -3.95 -2.97 -5.03
CA LEU A 74 -3.53 -2.34 -3.79
C LEU A 74 -2.55 -1.21 -4.15
N ASN A 75 -3.01 0.02 -4.02
CA ASN A 75 -2.23 1.20 -4.40
C ASN A 75 -1.55 1.81 -3.18
N PHE A 76 -0.22 1.94 -3.24
CA PHE A 76 0.60 2.58 -2.21
C PHE A 76 0.84 4.07 -2.47
N ASN A 77 0.43 4.58 -3.63
CA ASN A 77 0.49 6.00 -3.95
C ASN A 77 -0.84 6.67 -3.60
N TYR A 78 -0.80 7.98 -3.45
CA TYR A 78 -2.01 8.79 -3.24
C TYR A 78 -2.75 9.08 -4.56
N THR A 79 -2.06 8.98 -5.70
CA THR A 79 -2.58 9.30 -7.03
C THR A 79 -3.21 8.09 -7.71
N ASN A 80 -4.14 8.33 -8.64
CA ASN A 80 -4.83 7.27 -9.38
C ASN A 80 -4.08 6.83 -10.65
N THR A 81 -2.75 6.83 -10.59
CA THR A 81 -1.86 6.50 -11.70
C THR A 81 -2.17 5.12 -12.33
N SER A 82 -2.59 4.14 -11.51
CA SER A 82 -2.94 2.81 -12.02
C SER A 82 -4.16 2.82 -12.95
N SER A 83 -5.15 3.66 -12.67
CA SER A 83 -6.31 3.83 -13.54
C SER A 83 -5.94 4.57 -14.83
N HIS A 84 -5.19 5.66 -14.73
CA HIS A 84 -4.78 6.45 -15.88
C HIS A 84 -3.89 5.66 -16.85
N LEU A 85 -2.89 4.94 -16.34
CA LEU A 85 -1.92 4.24 -17.20
C LEU A 85 -2.35 2.83 -17.60
N PHE A 86 -3.10 2.13 -16.78
CA PHE A 86 -3.41 0.70 -16.99
C PHE A 86 -4.91 0.41 -17.09
N GLY A 87 -5.77 1.43 -17.01
CA GLY A 87 -7.22 1.28 -17.13
C GLY A 87 -7.84 0.43 -16.01
N THR A 88 -7.20 0.37 -14.83
CA THR A 88 -7.74 -0.37 -13.69
C THR A 88 -8.99 0.31 -13.14
N PHE A 89 -9.98 -0.49 -12.72
CA PHE A 89 -11.21 0.06 -12.18
C PHE A 89 -11.01 0.59 -10.76
N GLU A 90 -11.57 1.75 -10.51
CA GLU A 90 -11.44 2.45 -9.24
C GLU A 90 -12.10 1.71 -8.09
N GLU A 91 -13.24 1.09 -8.33
CA GLU A 91 -13.96 0.25 -7.36
C GLU A 91 -13.20 -1.04 -6.98
N LYS A 92 -12.19 -1.43 -7.77
CA LYS A 92 -11.29 -2.55 -7.48
C LYS A 92 -9.92 -2.08 -6.94
N THR A 93 -9.76 -0.78 -6.74
CA THR A 93 -8.51 -0.19 -6.23
C THR A 93 -8.69 0.21 -4.77
N HIS A 94 -7.83 -0.31 -3.90
CA HIS A 94 -7.72 0.11 -2.52
C HIS A 94 -6.44 0.91 -2.29
N PHE A 95 -6.58 2.14 -1.81
CA PHE A 95 -5.47 3.04 -1.50
C PHE A 95 -5.04 2.85 -0.05
N ILE A 96 -3.93 2.15 0.18
CA ILE A 96 -3.48 1.75 1.52
C ILE A 96 -3.09 2.94 2.42
N HIS A 97 -2.65 4.03 1.80
CA HIS A 97 -2.29 5.27 2.48
C HIS A 97 -3.29 6.40 2.25
N GLY A 98 -4.51 6.08 1.77
CA GLY A 98 -5.47 7.06 1.33
C GLY A 98 -5.15 7.61 -0.06
N ARG A 99 -5.96 8.54 -0.52
CA ARG A 99 -5.92 9.07 -1.89
C ARG A 99 -6.17 10.57 -1.95
N ILE A 100 -5.77 11.18 -3.06
CA ILE A 100 -6.23 12.52 -3.42
C ILE A 100 -7.72 12.48 -3.76
N ASP A 101 -8.50 13.38 -3.16
CA ASP A 101 -9.97 13.51 -3.38
C ASP A 101 -10.42 14.92 -2.99
N LEU A 102 -9.97 15.94 -3.75
CA LEU A 102 -10.23 17.37 -3.45
C LEU A 102 -11.73 17.67 -3.34
N ASP A 103 -12.53 17.05 -4.19
CA ASP A 103 -13.98 17.25 -4.23
C ASP A 103 -14.74 16.44 -3.18
N ARG A 104 -14.03 15.65 -2.38
CA ARG A 104 -14.60 14.73 -1.37
C ARG A 104 -15.66 13.80 -1.96
N THR A 105 -15.42 13.34 -3.19
CA THR A 105 -16.33 12.46 -3.95
C THR A 105 -16.46 11.08 -3.31
N PHE A 106 -15.36 10.56 -2.78
CA PHE A 106 -15.28 9.19 -2.24
C PHE A 106 -15.32 9.18 -0.71
N ASN A 107 -14.74 10.19 -0.07
CA ASN A 107 -14.61 10.26 1.38
C ASN A 107 -14.98 11.66 1.87
N ARG A 108 -15.59 11.75 3.06
CA ARG A 108 -15.98 13.04 3.67
C ARG A 108 -14.80 13.84 4.23
N ILE A 109 -13.65 13.18 4.42
CA ILE A 109 -12.43 13.76 4.98
C ILE A 109 -11.26 13.45 4.06
N ASN A 110 -10.14 14.18 4.24
CA ASN A 110 -8.88 13.81 3.62
C ASN A 110 -8.38 12.47 4.20
N THR A 111 -8.24 11.47 3.36
CA THR A 111 -7.84 10.11 3.75
C THR A 111 -6.34 9.87 3.68
N MET A 112 -5.55 10.83 3.18
CA MET A 112 -4.10 10.66 3.03
C MET A 112 -3.42 10.46 4.38
N VAL A 113 -2.68 9.36 4.51
CA VAL A 113 -1.91 9.00 5.69
C VAL A 113 -0.48 9.48 5.50
N PHE A 114 -0.06 10.43 6.31
CA PHE A 114 1.28 10.97 6.29
C PHE A 114 1.85 10.94 7.71
N GLY A 115 2.65 9.92 8.02
CA GLY A 115 3.11 9.69 9.37
C GLY A 115 4.49 9.02 9.45
N ILE A 116 5.00 8.96 10.68
CA ILE A 116 6.25 8.27 11.01
C ILE A 116 6.04 6.77 11.12
N GLU A 117 7.15 6.02 11.17
CA GLU A 117 7.15 4.57 11.36
C GLU A 117 6.48 4.19 12.69
N ASP A 118 5.68 3.13 12.64
CA ASP A 118 5.08 2.54 13.82
C ASP A 118 6.15 1.79 14.62
N LYS A 119 6.31 2.15 15.89
CA LYS A 119 7.22 1.44 16.80
C LYS A 119 6.44 0.44 17.61
N GLU A 120 6.89 -0.81 17.60
CA GLU A 120 6.33 -1.85 18.46
C GLU A 120 6.41 -1.42 19.92
N ASN A 121 5.29 -1.50 20.64
CA ASN A 121 5.14 -1.20 22.06
C ASN A 121 5.19 0.29 22.47
N ASP A 122 5.14 1.25 21.57
CA ASP A 122 5.13 2.68 21.89
C ASP A 122 3.71 3.29 21.84
N VAL A 123 2.75 2.60 22.46
CA VAL A 123 1.34 3.03 22.47
C VAL A 123 1.04 4.16 23.47
N ASN A 124 1.96 4.47 24.37
CA ASN A 124 1.81 5.51 25.39
C ASN A 124 2.65 6.75 25.11
N SER A 125 3.14 6.89 23.88
CA SER A 125 3.98 8.02 23.48
C SER A 125 3.12 9.17 22.92
N ASP A 126 3.52 10.39 23.20
CA ASP A 126 2.97 11.61 22.58
C ASP A 126 3.13 11.61 21.05
N LEU A 127 3.92 10.67 20.52
CA LEU A 127 4.11 10.48 19.08
C LEU A 127 3.03 9.61 18.41
N VAL A 128 2.14 8.98 19.18
CA VAL A 128 1.06 8.12 18.64
C VAL A 128 0.24 8.82 17.55
N PRO A 129 -0.22 10.06 17.69
CA PRO A 129 -1.00 10.74 16.63
C PRO A 129 -0.25 10.93 15.30
N TYR A 130 1.09 10.87 15.33
CA TYR A 130 1.95 11.01 14.15
C TYR A 130 2.28 9.66 13.49
N GLN A 131 1.92 8.55 14.09
CA GLN A 131 2.21 7.22 13.56
C GLN A 131 1.21 6.82 12.47
N LYS A 132 1.70 6.07 11.47
CA LYS A 132 0.89 5.65 10.32
C LYS A 132 -0.32 4.83 10.73
N TYR A 133 -0.17 3.91 11.70
CA TYR A 133 -1.29 3.07 12.17
C TYR A 133 -2.42 3.91 12.76
N TYR A 134 -2.10 4.90 13.62
CA TYR A 134 -3.08 5.79 14.22
C TYR A 134 -3.86 6.56 13.14
N GLN A 135 -3.14 7.15 12.20
CA GLN A 135 -3.77 7.88 11.09
C GLN A 135 -4.64 6.98 10.21
N ARG A 136 -4.21 5.73 9.94
CA ARG A 136 -5.05 4.76 9.22
C ARG A 136 -6.35 4.47 9.96
N VAL A 137 -6.29 4.30 11.29
CA VAL A 137 -7.47 4.06 12.12
C VAL A 137 -8.41 5.26 12.09
N VAL A 138 -7.90 6.48 12.33
CA VAL A 138 -8.70 7.72 12.36
C VAL A 138 -9.31 8.02 10.99
N LYS A 139 -8.58 7.76 9.91
CA LYS A 139 -8.98 8.04 8.52
C LYS A 139 -9.66 6.84 7.84
N GLU A 140 -9.85 5.74 8.55
CA GLU A 140 -10.52 4.51 8.09
C GLU A 140 -9.94 3.94 6.78
N THR A 141 -8.61 4.02 6.58
CA THR A 141 -7.96 3.64 5.31
C THR A 141 -7.35 2.26 5.36
N GLY A 142 -7.09 1.53 6.23
CA GLY A 142 -6.16 0.39 6.21
C GLY A 142 -6.75 -1.00 6.11
N ILE A 143 -8.07 -1.18 6.13
CA ILE A 143 -8.64 -2.48 6.55
C ILE A 143 -9.11 -3.36 5.37
N LYS A 144 -9.32 -2.78 4.19
CA LYS A 144 -10.01 -3.51 3.10
C LYS A 144 -9.10 -4.42 2.25
N PHE A 145 -7.79 -4.33 2.35
CA PHE A 145 -6.91 -5.09 1.46
C PHE A 145 -6.93 -6.61 1.71
N GLU A 146 -7.31 -7.05 2.90
CA GLU A 146 -7.51 -8.47 3.21
C GLU A 146 -8.48 -9.14 2.25
N MET A 147 -9.49 -8.40 1.78
CA MET A 147 -10.46 -8.91 0.82
C MET A 147 -9.82 -9.36 -0.50
N PHE A 148 -8.68 -8.82 -0.89
CA PHE A 148 -7.97 -9.22 -2.11
C PHE A 148 -7.36 -10.63 -2.01
N PHE A 149 -7.16 -11.13 -0.81
CA PHE A 149 -6.64 -12.47 -0.54
C PHE A 149 -7.74 -13.49 -0.26
N LEU A 150 -8.96 -13.05 0.00
CA LEU A 150 -10.10 -13.95 0.10
C LEU A 150 -10.31 -14.62 -1.27
N SER A 151 -10.63 -15.92 -1.26
CA SER A 151 -10.86 -16.65 -2.50
C SER A 151 -11.98 -15.98 -3.30
N SER A 152 -11.89 -16.00 -4.63
CA SER A 152 -12.96 -15.55 -5.53
C SER A 152 -14.30 -16.25 -5.25
N TYR A 153 -14.26 -17.43 -4.70
CA TYR A 153 -15.43 -18.19 -4.22
C TYR A 153 -16.25 -17.41 -3.18
N PHE A 154 -15.59 -16.69 -2.24
CA PHE A 154 -16.30 -15.93 -1.22
C PHE A 154 -16.90 -14.64 -1.77
N VAL A 155 -16.26 -13.99 -2.71
CA VAL A 155 -16.74 -12.77 -3.36
C VAL A 155 -17.92 -13.07 -4.30
N GLU A 156 -17.89 -14.16 -5.04
CA GLU A 156 -19.01 -14.63 -5.86
C GLU A 156 -20.22 -15.06 -5.02
N TYR A 157 -19.99 -15.70 -3.87
CA TYR A 157 -21.06 -16.09 -2.95
C TYR A 157 -21.78 -14.89 -2.32
N LEU A 158 -21.09 -13.79 -2.06
CA LEU A 158 -21.70 -12.55 -1.55
C LEU A 158 -22.50 -11.78 -2.63
N HIS A 159 -22.18 -11.98 -3.91
CA HIS A 159 -22.86 -11.29 -5.02
C HIS A 159 -24.04 -12.08 -5.59
N VAL A 160 -24.11 -13.38 -5.39
CA VAL A 160 -25.18 -14.23 -5.90
C VAL A 160 -25.99 -14.78 -4.74
N GLN A 161 -26.80 -13.92 -4.12
CA GLN A 161 -27.83 -14.38 -3.19
C GLN A 161 -28.81 -15.29 -3.93
N GLY A 162 -28.70 -16.59 -3.69
CA GLY A 162 -29.80 -17.51 -3.93
C GLY A 162 -29.62 -18.64 -4.93
N THR A 163 -28.43 -18.91 -5.47
CA THR A 163 -28.21 -20.14 -6.26
C THR A 163 -26.91 -20.81 -5.86
N GLU A 164 -27.02 -21.98 -5.23
CA GLU A 164 -25.92 -22.92 -5.02
C GLU A 164 -25.41 -23.45 -6.37
N LYS A 165 -24.65 -22.68 -7.10
CA LYS A 165 -23.80 -23.16 -8.18
C LYS A 165 -22.36 -23.04 -7.75
N SER A 166 -21.81 -24.12 -7.20
CA SER A 166 -20.38 -24.31 -7.08
C SER A 166 -19.80 -24.37 -8.49
N PHE A 167 -19.15 -23.30 -8.95
CA PHE A 167 -18.29 -23.40 -10.13
C PHE A 167 -17.03 -24.16 -9.72
N PRO A 168 -16.60 -25.18 -10.49
CA PRO A 168 -15.35 -25.84 -10.21
C PRO A 168 -14.24 -24.82 -10.38
N HIS A 169 -13.70 -24.35 -9.27
CA HIS A 169 -12.50 -23.54 -9.26
C HIS A 169 -11.37 -24.41 -9.80
N ASP A 170 -10.65 -23.94 -10.81
CA ASP A 170 -9.43 -24.60 -11.24
C ASP A 170 -8.39 -24.42 -10.12
N SER A 171 -8.41 -25.34 -9.16
CA SER A 171 -7.61 -25.34 -7.93
C SER A 171 -6.10 -25.47 -8.19
N LYS A 172 -5.69 -25.49 -9.47
CA LYS A 172 -4.30 -25.59 -9.90
C LYS A 172 -3.70 -24.26 -10.33
N ALA A 173 -4.52 -23.24 -10.63
CA ALA A 173 -3.99 -21.94 -11.02
C ALA A 173 -3.42 -21.19 -9.80
N ALA A 174 -2.16 -20.81 -9.86
CA ALA A 174 -1.54 -20.01 -8.83
C ALA A 174 -2.13 -18.59 -8.82
N LYS A 175 -2.44 -18.08 -7.63
CA LYS A 175 -2.80 -16.68 -7.45
C LYS A 175 -1.54 -15.82 -7.61
N ASN A 176 -1.51 -14.99 -8.62
CA ASN A 176 -0.38 -14.10 -8.86
C ASN A 176 -0.60 -12.74 -8.18
N ILE A 177 0.35 -12.35 -7.34
CA ILE A 177 0.39 -11.07 -6.65
C ILE A 177 1.57 -10.29 -7.23
N ILE A 178 1.29 -9.29 -8.05
CA ILE A 178 2.32 -8.54 -8.79
C ILE A 178 2.60 -7.25 -8.07
N ILE A 179 3.86 -7.03 -7.69
CA ILE A 179 4.35 -5.79 -7.10
C ILE A 179 5.04 -4.98 -8.19
N PHE A 180 4.38 -3.92 -8.65
CA PHE A 180 4.84 -3.08 -9.74
C PHE A 180 5.15 -1.65 -9.26
N GLY A 181 6.36 -1.18 -9.56
CA GLY A 181 6.79 0.19 -9.25
C GLY A 181 6.97 0.50 -7.76
N HIS A 182 7.05 -0.52 -6.90
CA HIS A 182 7.20 -0.36 -5.44
C HIS A 182 8.59 -0.85 -4.98
N SER A 183 9.24 -0.04 -4.13
CA SER A 183 10.59 -0.34 -3.59
C SER A 183 10.60 -1.40 -2.50
N VAL A 184 9.44 -1.83 -2.02
CA VAL A 184 9.28 -2.73 -0.86
C VAL A 184 9.94 -2.12 0.38
N ASP A 185 9.66 -0.85 0.65
CA ASP A 185 10.25 -0.13 1.78
C ASP A 185 9.88 -0.81 3.10
N PRO A 186 10.82 -1.00 4.02
CA PRO A 186 10.53 -1.54 5.36
C PRO A 186 9.51 -0.73 6.17
N LEU A 187 9.26 0.52 5.83
CA LEU A 187 8.17 1.32 6.42
C LEU A 187 6.77 0.75 6.16
N ASP A 188 6.63 -0.09 5.13
CA ASP A 188 5.40 -0.77 4.79
C ASP A 188 5.45 -2.28 5.12
N LYS A 189 6.42 -2.71 5.98
CA LYS A 189 6.68 -4.11 6.32
C LYS A 189 5.43 -4.87 6.76
N GLU A 190 4.55 -4.24 7.54
CA GLU A 190 3.33 -4.86 8.05
C GLU A 190 2.39 -5.29 6.93
N ILE A 191 2.27 -4.46 5.90
CA ILE A 191 1.42 -4.76 4.74
C ILE A 191 1.96 -5.98 3.99
N PHE A 192 3.28 -6.02 3.77
CA PHE A 192 3.91 -7.17 3.10
C PHE A 192 3.83 -8.43 3.95
N GLN A 193 4.16 -8.37 5.25
CA GLN A 193 4.07 -9.51 6.16
C GLN A 193 2.65 -10.08 6.19
N LYS A 194 1.64 -9.23 6.32
CA LYS A 194 0.24 -9.63 6.31
C LYS A 194 -0.18 -10.22 4.96
N SER A 195 0.28 -9.64 3.85
CA SER A 195 0.01 -10.16 2.51
C SER A 195 0.57 -11.57 2.31
N PHE A 196 1.80 -11.82 2.76
CA PHE A 196 2.39 -13.17 2.71
C PHE A 196 1.63 -14.15 3.59
N ALA A 197 1.29 -13.77 4.83
CA ALA A 197 0.52 -14.60 5.75
C ALA A 197 -0.85 -14.98 5.16
N LEU A 198 -1.60 -14.02 4.63
CA LEU A 198 -2.90 -14.25 4.00
C LEU A 198 -2.80 -15.15 2.75
N ALA A 199 -1.73 -15.02 1.97
CA ALA A 199 -1.50 -15.88 0.81
C ALA A 199 -1.21 -17.33 1.25
N GLU A 200 -0.44 -17.53 2.32
CA GLU A 200 -0.16 -18.85 2.90
C GLU A 200 -1.42 -19.48 3.53
N GLU A 201 -2.20 -18.72 4.28
CA GLU A 201 -3.44 -19.17 4.92
C GLU A 201 -4.54 -19.52 3.90
N GLY A 202 -4.52 -18.89 2.73
CA GLY A 202 -5.53 -19.11 1.68
C GLY A 202 -5.58 -20.52 1.10
N GLY A 203 -4.56 -21.34 1.36
CA GLY A 203 -4.52 -22.76 0.93
C GLY A 203 -4.45 -22.99 -0.58
N TYR A 204 -4.28 -21.92 -1.38
CA TYR A 204 -4.10 -21.99 -2.82
C TYR A 204 -2.64 -21.77 -3.20
N PRO A 205 -2.17 -22.33 -4.34
CA PRO A 205 -0.88 -21.94 -4.89
C PRO A 205 -0.83 -20.44 -5.09
N TYR A 206 0.25 -19.78 -4.65
CA TYR A 206 0.43 -18.34 -4.81
C TYR A 206 1.84 -18.01 -5.29
N ARG A 207 1.97 -16.86 -5.91
CA ARG A 207 3.24 -16.35 -6.40
C ARG A 207 3.28 -14.83 -6.25
N PHE A 208 4.31 -14.33 -5.56
CA PHE A 208 4.64 -12.91 -5.50
C PHE A 208 5.64 -12.59 -6.60
N ILE A 209 5.28 -11.70 -7.52
CA ILE A 209 6.09 -11.29 -8.66
C ILE A 209 6.54 -9.85 -8.43
N PHE A 210 7.81 -9.66 -8.09
CA PHE A 210 8.39 -8.34 -7.87
C PHE A 210 8.98 -7.81 -9.17
N THR A 211 8.47 -6.66 -9.65
CA THR A 211 9.07 -6.02 -10.81
C THR A 211 10.19 -5.07 -10.36
N TYR A 212 11.22 -4.96 -11.20
CA TYR A 212 12.36 -4.08 -10.95
C TYR A 212 12.76 -3.35 -12.22
N PHE A 213 13.24 -2.12 -12.07
CA PHE A 213 13.68 -1.29 -13.20
C PHE A 213 15.09 -1.67 -13.66
N ASP A 214 16.03 -1.79 -12.71
CA ASP A 214 17.43 -2.15 -12.95
C ASP A 214 17.98 -3.07 -11.85
N GLU A 215 19.20 -3.54 -12.02
CA GLU A 215 19.85 -4.44 -11.06
C GLU A 215 20.10 -3.81 -9.68
N SER A 216 20.18 -2.48 -9.60
CA SER A 216 20.28 -1.77 -8.32
C SER A 216 18.97 -1.84 -7.56
N ALA A 217 17.85 -1.57 -8.25
CA ALA A 217 16.50 -1.68 -7.71
C ALA A 217 16.21 -3.13 -7.26
N LYS A 218 16.57 -4.13 -8.07
CA LYS A 218 16.44 -5.54 -7.71
C LYS A 218 17.18 -5.89 -6.40
N ARG A 219 18.44 -5.46 -6.27
CA ARG A 219 19.23 -5.67 -5.04
C ARG A 219 18.58 -5.00 -3.83
N SER A 220 18.01 -3.80 -4.00
CA SER A 220 17.31 -3.08 -2.95
C SER A 220 16.05 -3.84 -2.51
N ILE A 221 15.24 -4.30 -3.46
CA ILE A 221 14.03 -5.11 -3.18
C ILE A 221 14.41 -6.39 -2.42
N ILE A 222 15.43 -7.12 -2.86
CA ILE A 222 15.89 -8.35 -2.19
C ILE A 222 16.35 -8.05 -0.74
N LYS A 223 17.11 -6.96 -0.54
CA LYS A 223 17.54 -6.53 0.79
C LYS A 223 16.35 -6.22 1.68
N ASN A 224 15.37 -5.48 1.18
CA ASN A 224 14.19 -5.07 1.92
C ASN A 224 13.30 -6.28 2.26
N LEU A 225 13.10 -7.21 1.32
CA LEU A 225 12.41 -8.47 1.58
C LEU A 225 13.11 -9.31 2.65
N ALA A 226 14.44 -9.35 2.65
CA ALA A 226 15.20 -10.05 3.69
C ALA A 226 15.03 -9.40 5.09
N ILE A 227 14.81 -8.09 5.15
CA ILE A 227 14.47 -7.37 6.40
C ILE A 227 13.05 -7.71 6.85
N ILE A 228 12.10 -7.76 5.91
CA ILE A 228 10.67 -7.96 6.17
C ILE A 228 10.34 -9.41 6.57
N LEU A 229 10.87 -10.38 5.81
CA LEU A 229 10.52 -11.81 5.92
C LEU A 229 11.56 -12.65 6.66
N GLY A 230 12.78 -12.13 6.77
CA GLY A 230 13.94 -12.93 7.18
C GLY A 230 14.61 -13.63 6.00
N LYS A 231 15.93 -13.86 6.12
CA LYS A 231 16.76 -14.44 5.03
C LYS A 231 16.35 -15.85 4.67
N GLU A 232 16.09 -16.69 5.67
CA GLU A 232 15.75 -18.11 5.48
C GLU A 232 14.43 -18.27 4.74
N LYS A 233 13.40 -17.53 5.16
CA LYS A 233 12.10 -17.55 4.50
C LYS A 233 12.17 -17.04 3.05
N LEU A 234 12.95 -16.00 2.79
CA LEU A 234 13.13 -15.49 1.43
C LEU A 234 13.82 -16.51 0.51
N ILE A 235 14.84 -17.22 1.02
CA ILE A 235 15.52 -18.30 0.26
C ILE A 235 14.53 -19.44 -0.04
N GLU A 236 13.73 -19.84 0.94
CA GLU A 236 12.69 -20.86 0.74
C GLU A 236 11.70 -20.44 -0.35
N LEU A 237 11.11 -19.25 -0.24
CA LEU A 237 10.09 -18.74 -1.16
C LEU A 237 10.63 -18.54 -2.60
N THR A 238 11.90 -18.16 -2.75
CA THR A 238 12.54 -18.08 -4.06
C THR A 238 12.86 -19.46 -4.63
N GLY A 239 13.26 -20.40 -3.79
CA GLY A 239 13.50 -21.79 -4.18
C GLY A 239 12.25 -22.52 -4.65
N THR A 240 11.11 -22.24 -4.04
CA THR A 240 9.79 -22.79 -4.41
C THR A 240 9.06 -21.98 -5.49
N GLN A 241 9.68 -20.91 -6.00
CA GLN A 241 9.08 -19.99 -6.96
C GLN A 241 7.82 -19.24 -6.48
N ASN A 242 7.58 -19.21 -5.17
CA ASN A 242 6.56 -18.34 -4.58
C ASN A 242 6.97 -16.87 -4.60
N VAL A 243 8.27 -16.58 -4.72
CA VAL A 243 8.81 -15.23 -4.96
C VAL A 243 9.68 -15.28 -6.21
N VAL A 244 9.33 -14.44 -7.18
CA VAL A 244 10.07 -14.29 -8.44
C VAL A 244 10.30 -12.82 -8.78
N PHE A 245 11.31 -12.55 -9.60
CA PHE A 245 11.68 -11.19 -10.00
C PHE A 245 11.63 -11.07 -11.51
N VAL A 246 10.92 -10.05 -12.03
CA VAL A 246 10.78 -9.77 -13.46
C VAL A 246 11.16 -8.32 -13.72
N LYS A 247 11.88 -8.02 -14.81
CA LYS A 247 12.18 -6.65 -15.17
C LYS A 247 10.89 -5.94 -15.60
N SER A 248 10.71 -4.67 -15.20
CA SER A 248 9.46 -3.92 -15.38
C SER A 248 9.07 -3.70 -16.86
N ASP A 249 10.02 -3.81 -17.78
CA ASP A 249 9.85 -3.72 -19.25
C ASP A 249 9.89 -5.10 -19.95
N ASP A 250 10.01 -6.20 -19.21
CA ASP A 250 10.12 -7.56 -19.77
C ASP A 250 8.75 -8.27 -19.82
N LYS A 251 7.95 -7.95 -20.82
CA LYS A 251 6.68 -8.62 -21.09
C LYS A 251 6.85 -10.13 -21.28
N ILE A 252 7.85 -10.57 -22.04
CA ILE A 252 8.09 -12.00 -22.33
C ILE A 252 8.47 -12.76 -21.05
N GLY A 253 9.32 -12.14 -20.22
CA GLY A 253 9.65 -12.71 -18.90
C GLY A 253 8.42 -12.86 -18.02
N MET A 254 7.53 -11.87 -18.02
CA MET A 254 6.27 -11.94 -17.26
C MET A 254 5.34 -13.03 -17.82
N GLU A 255 5.17 -13.13 -19.14
CA GLU A 255 4.39 -14.20 -19.78
C GLU A 255 4.87 -15.57 -19.34
N LYS A 256 6.18 -15.82 -19.32
CA LYS A 256 6.75 -17.10 -18.87
C LYS A 256 6.46 -17.40 -17.39
N VAL A 257 6.48 -16.38 -16.56
CA VAL A 257 6.19 -16.52 -15.12
C VAL A 257 4.69 -16.77 -14.88
N LEU A 258 3.81 -16.17 -15.69
CA LEU A 258 2.36 -16.34 -15.57
C LEU A 258 1.85 -17.68 -16.12
N LEU A 259 2.62 -18.35 -16.97
CA LEU A 259 2.26 -19.69 -17.44
C LEU A 259 2.19 -20.67 -16.26
N PRO A 260 1.20 -21.59 -16.26
CA PRO A 260 1.00 -22.60 -15.21
C PRO A 260 2.16 -23.60 -15.11
#